data_5e817f357e98b02c011b1aaae93cf562
#
_entry.id   5e817f357e98b02c011b1aaae93cf562
#
_cell.length_a   1.000
_cell.length_b   1.000
_cell.length_c   1.000
_cell.angle_alpha   90.00
_cell.angle_beta   90.00
_cell.angle_gamma   90.00
#
_symmetry.space_group_name_H-M   'P 1'
#
loop_
_entity.id
_entity.type
_entity.pdbx_description
1 polymer ?
#
loop_
_entity_poly.entity_id
_entity_poly.type
_entity_poly.pdbx_seq_one_letter_code
_entity_poly.pdbx_strand_id
1 'polypeptide(L)'
;LNAPVSADILRDIKSHIDIPVVATIVSATQDTEARIAAGVDILNVSAASETPQLVAALRARHPEIPIIATGGPKDETIRKTIAAGANAITYTPPDNGVLLAEIMHAHRERYR
;
A
#
# COMPACT_ATOMS: atom_id res chain seq x y z
N LEU A 1 2.36 10.99 -2.55
CA LEU A 1 1.87 11.89 -1.51
C LEU A 1 1.62 11.10 -0.23
N ASN A 2 2.29 11.49 0.85
CA ASN A 2 2.24 10.75 2.13
C ASN A 2 0.98 11.04 2.95
N ALA A 3 0.20 12.01 2.57
CA ALA A 3 -1.05 12.38 3.23
C ALA A 3 -2.19 12.46 2.22
N PRO A 4 -3.44 12.26 2.65
CA PRO A 4 -4.59 12.48 1.79
C PRO A 4 -4.68 13.95 1.37
N VAL A 5 -4.91 14.18 0.09
CA VAL A 5 -5.11 15.51 -0.47
C VAL A 5 -6.39 15.53 -1.30
N SER A 6 -6.95 16.73 -1.52
CA SER A 6 -8.16 16.88 -2.32
C SER A 6 -7.90 16.61 -3.80
N ALA A 7 -8.97 16.28 -4.53
CA ALA A 7 -8.90 16.07 -5.97
C ALA A 7 -8.45 17.34 -6.72
N ASP A 8 -8.82 18.51 -6.25
CA ASP A 8 -8.42 19.78 -6.88
C ASP A 8 -6.92 20.01 -6.79
N ILE A 9 -6.32 19.70 -5.63
CA ILE A 9 -4.86 19.78 -5.45
C ILE A 9 -4.16 18.77 -6.35
N LEU A 10 -4.67 17.55 -6.45
CA LEU A 10 -4.12 16.51 -7.33
C LEU A 10 -4.15 16.94 -8.80
N ARG A 11 -5.25 17.52 -9.23
CA ARG A 11 -5.39 18.00 -10.61
C ARG A 11 -4.41 19.13 -10.91
N ASP A 12 -4.22 20.04 -9.98
CA ASP A 12 -3.26 21.12 -10.10
C ASP A 12 -1.83 20.59 -10.21
N ILE A 13 -1.45 19.65 -9.32
CA ILE A 13 -0.13 19.00 -9.39
C ILE A 13 0.08 18.33 -10.74
N LYS A 14 -0.88 17.53 -11.20
CA LYS A 14 -0.77 16.80 -12.47
C LYS A 14 -0.63 17.73 -13.68
N SER A 15 -1.17 18.94 -13.61
CA SER A 15 -1.02 19.93 -14.68
C SER A 15 0.38 20.50 -14.80
N HIS A 16 1.23 20.35 -13.78
CA HIS A 16 2.57 20.93 -13.70
C HIS A 16 3.70 19.92 -13.79
N ILE A 17 3.42 18.61 -13.74
CA ILE A 17 4.45 17.56 -13.73
C ILE A 17 4.11 16.43 -14.70
N ASP A 18 5.15 15.72 -15.17
CA ASP A 18 5.02 14.57 -16.07
C ASP A 18 5.31 13.23 -15.39
N ILE A 19 5.60 13.23 -14.09
CA ILE A 19 5.88 12.00 -13.34
C ILE A 19 4.59 11.41 -12.77
N PRO A 20 4.55 10.09 -12.49
CA PRO A 20 3.40 9.48 -11.83
C PRO A 20 3.09 10.09 -10.47
N VAL A 21 1.82 10.22 -10.16
CA VAL A 21 1.35 10.72 -8.86
C VAL A 21 0.71 9.58 -8.09
N VAL A 22 1.16 9.41 -6.85
CA VAL A 22 0.62 8.42 -5.90
C VAL A 22 -0.24 9.15 -4.89
N ALA A 23 -1.51 8.77 -4.76
CA ALA A 23 -2.41 9.32 -3.74
C ALA A 23 -2.60 8.31 -2.62
N THR A 24 -2.56 8.78 -1.38
CA THR A 24 -2.76 7.95 -0.21
C THR A 24 -4.25 7.91 0.16
N ILE A 25 -4.78 6.71 0.32
CA ILE A 25 -6.15 6.43 0.74
C ILE A 25 -6.10 5.79 2.12
N VAL A 26 -6.72 6.44 3.10
CA VAL A 26 -6.69 5.99 4.49
C VAL A 26 -8.05 5.49 5.00
N SER A 27 -9.12 5.71 4.26
CA SER A 27 -10.46 5.25 4.65
C SER A 27 -11.37 5.08 3.44
N ALA A 28 -12.41 4.26 3.61
CA ALA A 28 -13.43 4.05 2.58
C ALA A 28 -14.31 5.29 2.33
N THR A 29 -14.27 6.26 3.23
CA THR A 29 -15.06 7.49 3.10
C THR A 29 -14.39 8.56 2.22
N GLN A 30 -13.11 8.37 1.87
CA GLN A 30 -12.45 9.27 0.92
C GLN A 30 -13.04 9.10 -0.47
N ASP A 31 -13.16 10.22 -1.18
CA ASP A 31 -13.60 10.19 -2.57
C ASP A 31 -12.45 9.75 -3.49
N THR A 32 -12.27 8.46 -3.58
CA THR A 32 -11.24 7.85 -4.43
C THR A 32 -11.52 8.08 -5.91
N GLU A 33 -12.80 8.03 -6.29
CA GLU A 33 -13.21 8.25 -7.69
C GLU A 33 -12.80 9.62 -8.20
N ALA A 34 -13.02 10.67 -7.38
CA ALA A 34 -12.63 12.02 -7.75
C ALA A 34 -11.10 12.16 -7.89
N ARG A 35 -10.34 11.48 -7.04
CA ARG A 35 -8.88 11.48 -7.11
C ARG A 35 -8.35 10.79 -8.36
N ILE A 36 -8.94 9.66 -8.73
CA ILE A 36 -8.60 8.97 -9.97
C ILE A 36 -8.94 9.84 -11.18
N ALA A 37 -10.10 10.47 -11.18
CA ALA A 37 -10.51 11.38 -12.23
C ALA A 37 -9.60 12.61 -12.33
N ALA A 38 -8.98 13.03 -11.22
CA ALA A 38 -8.01 14.13 -11.20
C ALA A 38 -6.65 13.76 -11.79
N GLY A 39 -6.41 12.48 -12.12
CA GLY A 39 -5.19 12.04 -12.79
C GLY A 39 -4.20 11.27 -11.92
N VAL A 40 -4.61 10.74 -10.78
CA VAL A 40 -3.78 9.87 -9.96
C VAL A 40 -3.43 8.59 -10.72
N ASP A 41 -2.17 8.22 -10.71
CA ASP A 41 -1.65 7.06 -11.43
C ASP A 41 -1.62 5.80 -10.58
N ILE A 42 -1.35 5.95 -9.27
CA ILE A 42 -1.18 4.85 -8.33
C ILE A 42 -1.90 5.19 -7.03
N LEU A 43 -2.59 4.22 -6.45
CA LEU A 43 -3.18 4.35 -5.12
C LEU A 43 -2.26 3.72 -4.08
N ASN A 44 -2.03 4.43 -2.97
CA ASN A 44 -1.35 3.90 -1.80
C ASN A 44 -2.36 3.75 -0.67
N VAL A 45 -2.71 2.51 -0.33
CA VAL A 45 -3.74 2.22 0.67
C VAL A 45 -3.09 1.97 2.03
N SER A 46 -3.43 2.78 3.02
CA SER A 46 -2.90 2.70 4.37
C SER A 46 -4.03 2.93 5.38
N ALA A 47 -4.80 1.89 5.64
CA ALA A 47 -5.99 1.93 6.49
C ALA A 47 -5.87 1.01 7.71
N ALA A 48 -4.65 0.82 8.23
CA ALA A 48 -4.35 -0.03 9.37
C ALA A 48 -4.96 -1.44 9.20
N SER A 49 -5.74 -1.92 10.16
CA SER A 49 -6.37 -3.24 10.09
C SER A 49 -7.40 -3.40 8.97
N GLU A 50 -7.89 -2.30 8.42
CA GLU A 50 -8.89 -2.30 7.34
C GLU A 50 -8.26 -2.28 5.95
N THR A 51 -6.93 -2.24 5.85
CA THR A 51 -6.22 -2.18 4.57
C THR A 51 -6.63 -3.31 3.63
N PRO A 52 -6.67 -4.58 4.02
CA PRO A 52 -7.08 -5.64 3.10
C PRO A 52 -8.49 -5.47 2.53
N GLN A 53 -9.44 -5.08 3.37
CA GLN A 53 -10.83 -4.86 2.94
C GLN A 53 -10.94 -3.68 1.98
N LEU A 54 -10.22 -2.60 2.26
CA LEU A 54 -10.21 -1.42 1.39
C LEU A 54 -9.54 -1.71 0.05
N VAL A 55 -8.45 -2.46 0.04
CA VAL A 55 -7.80 -2.90 -1.20
C VAL A 55 -8.75 -3.75 -2.03
N ALA A 56 -9.45 -4.69 -1.42
CA ALA A 56 -10.41 -5.54 -2.12
C ALA A 56 -11.53 -4.72 -2.76
N ALA A 57 -12.09 -3.75 -2.02
CA ALA A 57 -13.14 -2.88 -2.52
C ALA A 57 -12.67 -2.01 -3.69
N LEU A 58 -11.47 -1.44 -3.58
CA LEU A 58 -10.89 -0.61 -4.65
C LEU A 58 -10.54 -1.45 -5.90
N ARG A 59 -10.00 -2.64 -5.70
CA ARG A 59 -9.68 -3.54 -6.81
C ARG A 59 -10.94 -3.98 -7.57
N ALA A 60 -12.04 -4.22 -6.87
CA ALA A 60 -13.31 -4.57 -7.50
C ALA A 60 -13.86 -3.46 -8.41
N ARG A 61 -13.64 -2.20 -8.04
CA ARG A 61 -14.07 -1.03 -8.82
C ARG A 61 -13.07 -0.64 -9.90
N HIS A 62 -11.78 -0.85 -9.66
CA HIS A 62 -10.68 -0.39 -10.50
C HIS A 62 -9.74 -1.55 -10.78
N PRO A 63 -10.07 -2.48 -11.69
CA PRO A 63 -9.27 -3.69 -11.92
C PRO A 63 -7.85 -3.41 -12.41
N GLU A 64 -7.60 -2.27 -13.02
CA GLU A 64 -6.34 -1.98 -13.70
C GLU A 64 -5.43 -0.99 -12.97
N ILE A 65 -5.93 -0.25 -12.00
CA ILE A 65 -5.11 0.75 -11.31
C ILE A 65 -4.07 0.07 -10.42
N PRO A 66 -2.79 0.49 -10.46
CA PRO A 66 -1.81 -0.03 -9.53
C PRO A 66 -2.12 0.38 -8.10
N ILE A 67 -2.05 -0.58 -7.19
CA ILE A 67 -2.29 -0.38 -5.76
C ILE A 67 -1.06 -0.81 -4.98
N ILE A 68 -0.49 0.13 -4.22
CA ILE A 68 0.50 -0.13 -3.18
C ILE A 68 -0.27 -0.16 -1.87
N ALA A 69 0.02 -1.08 -1.00
CA ALA A 69 -0.66 -1.16 0.30
C ALA A 69 0.32 -1.32 1.44
N THR A 70 -0.02 -0.78 2.60
CA THR A 70 0.76 -0.95 3.81
C THR A 70 0.33 -2.23 4.51
N GLY A 71 1.23 -3.21 4.56
CA GLY A 71 0.96 -4.54 5.13
C GLY A 71 1.18 -4.63 6.63
N GLY A 72 1.84 -3.63 7.23
CA GLY A 72 2.22 -3.66 8.64
C GLY A 72 3.31 -4.70 8.95
N PRO A 73 3.51 -5.07 10.23
CA PRO A 73 4.59 -5.96 10.63
C PRO A 73 4.22 -7.45 10.62
N LYS A 74 2.98 -7.82 10.36
CA LYS A 74 2.50 -9.21 10.48
C LYS A 74 2.35 -9.89 9.12
N ASP A 75 2.92 -11.08 8.99
CA ASP A 75 2.79 -11.90 7.79
C ASP A 75 1.35 -12.14 7.36
N GLU A 76 0.47 -12.40 8.32
CA GLU A 76 -0.94 -12.65 8.05
C GLU A 76 -1.60 -11.47 7.35
N THR A 77 -1.39 -10.26 7.84
CA THR A 77 -1.94 -9.04 7.23
C THR A 77 -1.36 -8.80 5.84
N ILE A 78 -0.06 -9.03 5.68
CA ILE A 78 0.63 -8.91 4.39
C ILE A 78 -0.01 -9.86 3.38
N ARG A 79 -0.17 -11.12 3.74
CA ARG A 79 -0.77 -12.13 2.85
C ARG A 79 -2.21 -11.81 2.48
N LYS A 80 -3.01 -11.37 3.44
CA LYS A 80 -4.40 -10.95 3.20
C LYS A 80 -4.46 -9.76 2.23
N THR A 81 -3.56 -8.82 2.38
CA THR A 81 -3.51 -7.63 1.54
C THR A 81 -3.11 -7.97 0.10
N ILE A 82 -2.15 -8.86 -0.08
CA ILE A 82 -1.77 -9.36 -1.40
C ILE A 82 -2.94 -10.12 -2.04
N ALA A 83 -3.58 -11.00 -1.29
CA ALA A 83 -4.74 -11.76 -1.78
C ALA A 83 -5.92 -10.85 -2.15
N ALA A 84 -6.05 -9.70 -1.50
CA ALA A 84 -7.08 -8.71 -1.81
C ALA A 84 -6.84 -7.97 -3.13
N GLY A 85 -5.63 -8.05 -3.71
CA GLY A 85 -5.35 -7.49 -5.02
C GLY A 85 -4.32 -6.36 -5.05
N ALA A 86 -3.53 -6.17 -3.99
CA ALA A 86 -2.42 -5.21 -4.02
C ALA A 86 -1.32 -5.66 -4.98
N ASN A 87 -0.76 -4.72 -5.73
CA ASN A 87 0.35 -4.97 -6.65
C ASN A 87 1.71 -4.93 -5.94
N ALA A 88 1.81 -4.13 -4.88
CA ALA A 88 3.02 -4.00 -4.08
C ALA A 88 2.65 -3.76 -2.61
N ILE A 89 3.54 -4.13 -1.73
CA ILE A 89 3.35 -4.00 -0.28
C ILE A 89 4.52 -3.23 0.30
N THR A 90 4.21 -2.26 1.14
CA THR A 90 5.16 -1.71 2.10
C THR A 90 4.91 -2.37 3.45
N TYR A 91 5.94 -2.75 4.14
CA TYR A 91 5.81 -3.41 5.44
C TYR A 91 6.90 -2.91 6.39
N THR A 92 6.66 -3.11 7.68
CA THR A 92 7.66 -2.81 8.70
C THR A 92 8.56 -4.04 8.86
N PRO A 93 9.85 -3.95 8.48
CA PRO A 93 10.74 -5.10 8.65
C PRO A 93 10.96 -5.38 10.13
N PRO A 94 11.33 -6.63 10.49
CA PRO A 94 11.71 -6.92 11.86
C PRO A 94 12.95 -6.11 12.25
N ASP A 95 13.11 -5.87 13.53
CA ASP A 95 14.31 -5.26 14.09
C ASP A 95 15.56 -6.02 13.61
N ASN A 96 16.66 -5.29 13.31
CA ASN A 96 17.89 -5.90 12.80
C ASN A 96 18.44 -6.99 13.74
N GLY A 97 18.33 -6.81 15.05
CA GLY A 97 18.76 -7.80 16.01
C GLY A 97 17.92 -9.08 15.93
N VAL A 98 16.61 -8.95 15.81
CA VAL A 98 15.68 -10.07 15.64
C VAL A 98 15.95 -10.80 14.33
N LEU A 99 16.08 -10.07 13.23
CA LEU A 99 16.35 -10.63 11.92
C LEU A 99 17.69 -11.40 11.91
N LEU A 100 18.73 -10.81 12.48
CA LEU A 100 20.03 -11.46 12.56
C LEU A 100 19.99 -12.73 13.41
N ALA A 101 19.28 -12.71 14.54
CA ALA A 101 19.11 -13.87 15.39
C ALA A 101 18.39 -15.00 14.66
N GLU A 102 17.35 -14.69 13.89
CA GLU A 102 16.62 -15.69 13.08
C GLU A 102 17.52 -16.31 12.00
N ILE A 103 18.30 -15.49 11.30
CA ILE A 103 19.24 -15.96 10.28
C ILE A 103 20.29 -16.88 10.89
N MET A 104 20.87 -16.49 12.03
CA MET A 104 21.86 -17.30 12.72
C MET A 104 21.31 -18.60 13.26
N HIS A 105 20.08 -18.58 13.78
CA HIS A 105 19.41 -19.80 14.24
C HIS A 105 19.17 -20.78 13.07
N ALA A 106 18.65 -20.32 11.96
CA ALA A 106 18.43 -21.12 10.77
C ALA A 106 19.74 -21.72 10.24
N HIS A 107 20.83 -20.94 10.26
CA HIS A 107 22.16 -21.41 9.87
C HIS A 107 22.66 -22.55 10.78
N ARG A 108 22.54 -22.37 12.09
CA ARG A 108 22.93 -23.41 13.05
C ARG A 108 22.15 -24.71 12.86
N GLU A 109 20.85 -24.63 12.64
CA GLU A 109 20.00 -25.80 12.40
C GLU A 109 20.40 -26.55 11.12
N ARG A 110 20.84 -25.80 10.09
CA ARG A 110 21.29 -26.41 8.82
C ARG A 110 22.58 -27.21 8.97
N TYR A 111 23.47 -26.82 9.87
CA TYR A 111 24.81 -27.40 9.99
C TYR A 111 25.02 -28.16 11.30
N ARG A 112 23.99 -28.60 11.95
CA ARG A 112 24.05 -29.46 13.13
C ARG A 112 24.45 -30.89 12.76
#